data_08d4292bc0723dad269997fe644fdd13
#
_entry.id   08d4292bc0723dad269997fe644fdd13
#
_cell.length_a   1.000
_cell.length_b   1.000
_cell.length_c   1.000
_cell.angle_alpha   90.00
_cell.angle_beta   90.00
_cell.angle_gamma   90.00
#
_symmetry.space_group_name_H-M   'P 1'
#
loop_
_entity.id
_entity.type
_entity.pdbx_description
1 polymer ?
#
loop_
_entity_poly.entity_id
_entity_poly.type
_entity_poly.pdbx_seq_one_letter_code
_entity_poly.pdbx_strand_id
1 'polypeptide(L)'
;IYYPAEKLDLIEKEEAELDDWYKITLHRLIQVCKRAASKYTRSKVRKALPKDFAYVIEELINEKEEFINKEAYYNGIIDTIIRIGRARAFIIQLCELIQRLVIDHLHIVGDIYDRGSGAVEILDHLMKYHSVDIQWGNHDLLWMGAASGQESCIANVIRICARYGNLETLEDDYGINLMPLANFALETYADDPCELFNVQYHGDSDALSRIEEQTEMKMHKAISVIQFKLEGQLIKRRPDFKMESRLLLDKINPEEGTVEVDGCCLLYTSDA
;
A
#
# COMPACT_ATOMS: atom_id res chain seq x y z
N ILE A 1 11.04 17.70 0.60
CA ILE A 1 10.63 17.36 -0.79
C ILE A 1 9.36 16.53 -0.75
N TYR A 2 9.26 15.54 0.12
CA TYR A 2 8.03 14.79 0.37
C TYR A 2 7.14 15.56 1.36
N TYR A 3 5.85 15.62 1.10
CA TYR A 3 4.85 16.35 1.90
C TYR A 3 5.18 17.85 2.07
N PRO A 4 5.46 18.58 0.95
CA PRO A 4 5.90 19.97 1.05
C PRO A 4 4.86 20.90 1.67
N ALA A 5 3.57 20.67 1.43
CA ALA A 5 2.51 21.50 1.97
C ALA A 5 2.45 21.45 3.51
N GLU A 6 2.48 20.23 4.09
CA GLU A 6 2.45 20.01 5.55
C GLU A 6 3.69 20.60 6.23
N LYS A 7 4.86 20.42 5.62
CA LYS A 7 6.10 20.99 6.14
C LYS A 7 6.10 22.52 6.12
N LEU A 8 5.53 23.11 5.07
CA LEU A 8 5.37 24.58 4.98
C LEU A 8 4.40 25.10 6.03
N ASP A 9 3.30 24.37 6.33
CA ASP A 9 2.36 24.76 7.39
C ASP A 9 3.03 24.83 8.77
N LEU A 10 4.02 23.97 9.04
CA LEU A 10 4.81 24.00 10.26
C LEU A 10 5.79 25.20 10.27
N ILE A 11 6.56 25.34 9.19
CA ILE A 11 7.57 26.40 9.07
C ILE A 11 6.94 27.78 9.12
N GLU A 12 5.82 28.01 8.44
CA GLU A 12 5.12 29.31 8.44
C GLU A 12 4.58 29.71 9.83
N LYS A 13 4.44 28.75 10.74
CA LYS A 13 4.04 29.02 12.15
C LYS A 13 5.23 29.28 13.09
N GLU A 14 6.38 28.68 12.80
CA GLU A 14 7.52 28.64 13.71
C GLU A 14 8.62 29.60 13.33
N GLU A 15 8.76 29.93 12.02
CA GLU A 15 9.88 30.73 11.50
C GLU A 15 9.61 32.23 11.62
N ALA A 16 10.51 32.93 12.30
CA ALA A 16 10.41 34.37 12.52
C ALA A 16 10.83 35.19 11.29
N GLU A 17 11.80 34.70 10.49
CA GLU A 17 12.32 35.34 9.28
C GLU A 17 11.97 34.53 8.03
N LEU A 18 10.69 34.45 7.72
CA LEU A 18 10.13 33.59 6.71
C LEU A 18 10.65 33.89 5.29
N ASP A 19 10.87 35.16 4.96
CA ASP A 19 11.36 35.55 3.63
C ASP A 19 12.80 35.05 3.41
N ASP A 20 13.66 35.13 4.41
CA ASP A 20 15.02 34.60 4.35
C ASP A 20 15.01 33.06 4.25
N TRP A 21 14.15 32.41 5.01
CA TRP A 21 13.97 30.98 4.91
C TRP A 21 13.51 30.56 3.51
N TYR A 22 12.52 31.25 2.94
CA TYR A 22 12.07 31.01 1.57
C TYR A 22 13.20 31.16 0.56
N LYS A 23 13.98 32.22 0.68
CA LYS A 23 15.11 32.51 -0.21
C LYS A 23 16.13 31.37 -0.19
N ILE A 24 16.58 30.95 0.97
CA ILE A 24 17.54 29.85 1.14
C ILE A 24 16.96 28.54 0.59
N THR A 25 15.71 28.26 0.91
CA THR A 25 15.04 27.01 0.49
C THR A 25 14.86 26.95 -1.02
N LEU A 26 14.44 28.05 -1.66
CA LEU A 26 14.29 28.14 -3.10
C LEU A 26 15.63 27.92 -3.82
N HIS A 27 16.69 28.56 -3.36
CA HIS A 27 18.03 28.32 -3.92
C HIS A 27 18.43 26.84 -3.87
N ARG A 28 18.26 26.20 -2.73
CA ARG A 28 18.58 24.78 -2.56
C ARG A 28 17.73 23.88 -3.45
N LEU A 29 16.43 24.12 -3.51
CA LEU A 29 15.52 23.32 -4.34
C LEU A 29 15.82 23.49 -5.84
N ILE A 30 16.16 24.70 -6.29
CA ILE A 30 16.57 24.94 -7.68
C ILE A 30 17.84 24.14 -8.01
N GLN A 31 18.84 24.12 -7.12
CA GLN A 31 20.05 23.32 -7.33
C GLN A 31 19.75 21.81 -7.40
N VAL A 32 18.89 21.30 -6.51
CA VAL A 32 18.44 19.90 -6.55
C VAL A 32 17.69 19.62 -7.85
N CYS A 33 16.81 20.52 -8.27
CA CYS A 33 16.07 20.40 -9.52
C CYS A 33 17.00 20.39 -10.74
N LYS A 34 18.01 21.28 -10.80
CA LYS A 34 19.06 21.26 -11.83
C LYS A 34 19.76 19.91 -11.92
N ARG A 35 20.13 19.36 -10.76
CA ARG A 35 20.80 18.05 -10.69
C ARG A 35 19.89 16.91 -11.16
N ALA A 36 18.62 16.90 -10.76
CA ALA A 36 17.66 15.92 -11.21
C ALA A 36 17.39 16.03 -12.73
N ALA A 37 17.22 17.25 -13.22
CA ALA A 37 16.99 17.55 -14.64
C ALA A 37 18.18 17.19 -15.56
N SER A 38 19.41 17.22 -15.04
CA SER A 38 20.61 16.94 -15.84
C SER A 38 20.68 15.51 -16.40
N LYS A 39 19.87 14.58 -15.89
CA LYS A 39 19.76 13.21 -16.38
C LYS A 39 18.96 13.09 -17.68
N TYR A 40 18.20 14.12 -18.05
CA TYR A 40 17.22 14.06 -19.12
C TYR A 40 17.48 15.07 -20.22
N THR A 41 16.88 14.79 -21.38
CA THR A 41 16.85 15.78 -22.47
C THR A 41 15.97 16.98 -22.10
N ARG A 42 16.27 18.15 -22.67
CA ARG A 42 15.45 19.35 -22.46
C ARG A 42 13.98 19.14 -22.80
N SER A 43 13.68 18.39 -23.85
CA SER A 43 12.31 18.09 -24.25
C SER A 43 11.54 17.30 -23.18
N LYS A 44 12.21 16.36 -22.49
CA LYS A 44 11.60 15.59 -21.42
C LYS A 44 11.36 16.45 -20.18
N VAL A 45 12.33 17.25 -19.80
CA VAL A 45 12.19 18.19 -18.69
C VAL A 45 11.03 19.17 -18.93
N ARG A 46 10.94 19.74 -20.14
CA ARG A 46 9.83 20.65 -20.53
C ARG A 46 8.45 20.03 -20.35
N LYS A 47 8.29 18.76 -20.70
CA LYS A 47 7.01 18.04 -20.55
C LYS A 47 6.63 17.82 -19.07
N ALA A 48 7.61 17.76 -18.17
CA ALA A 48 7.39 17.59 -16.74
C ALA A 48 7.13 18.90 -15.99
N LEU A 49 7.44 20.06 -16.61
CA LEU A 49 7.31 21.37 -15.95
C LEU A 49 5.84 21.67 -15.57
N PRO A 50 5.61 22.21 -14.37
CA PRO A 50 4.27 22.65 -13.95
C PRO A 50 3.84 23.87 -14.78
N LYS A 51 2.61 23.87 -15.27
CA LYS A 51 2.10 24.89 -16.21
C LYS A 51 2.27 26.34 -15.70
N ASP A 52 1.98 26.55 -14.41
CA ASP A 52 1.96 27.89 -13.82
C ASP A 52 3.34 28.53 -13.68
N PHE A 53 4.39 27.71 -13.57
CA PHE A 53 5.75 28.17 -13.33
C PHE A 53 6.76 27.69 -14.37
N ALA A 54 6.27 27.07 -15.47
CA ALA A 54 7.11 26.42 -16.46
C ALA A 54 8.24 27.31 -16.97
N TYR A 55 7.92 28.54 -17.37
CA TYR A 55 8.90 29.47 -17.89
C TYR A 55 9.96 29.86 -16.85
N VAL A 56 9.52 30.19 -15.63
CA VAL A 56 10.44 30.62 -14.56
C VAL A 56 11.34 29.46 -14.11
N ILE A 57 10.79 28.26 -13.99
CA ILE A 57 11.59 27.08 -13.63
C ILE A 57 12.58 26.75 -14.76
N GLU A 58 12.13 26.77 -16.02
CA GLU A 58 13.01 26.51 -17.16
C GLU A 58 14.18 27.48 -17.21
N GLU A 59 13.94 28.77 -16.95
CA GLU A 59 14.98 29.80 -16.86
C GLU A 59 15.96 29.48 -15.74
N LEU A 60 15.45 29.21 -14.53
CA LEU A 60 16.26 28.94 -13.35
C LEU A 60 17.12 27.67 -13.44
N ILE A 61 16.67 26.63 -14.13
CA ILE A 61 17.39 25.36 -14.22
C ILE A 61 18.34 25.26 -15.41
N ASN A 62 18.14 26.00 -16.51
CA ASN A 62 18.92 25.87 -17.73
C ASN A 62 20.10 26.84 -17.83
N GLU A 63 20.12 27.89 -17.01
CA GLU A 63 21.16 28.87 -17.04
C GLU A 63 22.49 28.34 -16.46
N LYS A 64 23.59 28.68 -17.12
CA LYS A 64 24.97 28.39 -16.68
C LYS A 64 25.48 29.46 -15.74
N GLU A 65 26.09 29.07 -14.63
CA GLU A 65 26.62 29.95 -13.58
C GLU A 65 27.85 30.83 -13.98
N GLU A 66 28.34 30.68 -15.20
CA GLU A 66 29.62 31.20 -15.64
C GLU A 66 29.68 32.72 -15.89
N PHE A 67 28.61 33.49 -15.69
CA PHE A 67 28.57 34.93 -15.95
C PHE A 67 28.31 35.76 -14.68
N ILE A 68 29.23 36.69 -14.37
CA ILE A 68 29.31 37.50 -13.15
C ILE A 68 28.01 38.31 -12.81
N ASN A 69 27.15 38.59 -13.79
CA ASN A 69 25.92 39.36 -13.57
C ASN A 69 24.66 38.52 -13.37
N LYS A 70 24.74 37.20 -13.39
CA LYS A 70 23.58 36.31 -13.37
C LYS A 70 23.09 36.00 -11.96
N GLU A 71 23.97 35.99 -10.98
CA GLU A 71 23.58 35.76 -9.58
C GLU A 71 22.58 36.83 -9.11
N ALA A 72 22.83 38.11 -9.47
CA ALA A 72 21.93 39.20 -9.18
C ALA A 72 20.55 39.01 -9.89
N TYR A 73 20.55 38.50 -11.11
CA TYR A 73 19.32 38.19 -11.87
C TYR A 73 18.53 37.07 -11.23
N TYR A 74 19.16 35.99 -10.83
CA TYR A 74 18.52 34.87 -10.11
C TYR A 74 17.92 35.33 -8.78
N ASN A 75 18.72 36.07 -8.01
CA ASN A 75 18.25 36.65 -6.75
C ASN A 75 17.03 37.54 -6.99
N GLY A 76 17.05 38.37 -8.04
CA GLY A 76 15.92 39.21 -8.41
C GLY A 76 14.63 38.44 -8.76
N ILE A 77 14.74 37.28 -9.42
CA ILE A 77 13.60 36.42 -9.69
C ILE A 77 13.05 35.85 -8.39
N ILE A 78 13.90 35.27 -7.53
CA ILE A 78 13.52 34.70 -6.25
C ILE A 78 12.87 35.73 -5.34
N ASP A 79 13.53 36.88 -5.18
CA ASP A 79 13.01 38.02 -4.39
C ASP A 79 11.64 38.51 -4.92
N THR A 80 11.42 38.43 -6.22
CA THR A 80 10.12 38.77 -6.83
C THR A 80 9.07 37.76 -6.50
N ILE A 81 9.39 36.45 -6.57
CA ILE A 81 8.45 35.36 -6.21
C ILE A 81 8.00 35.48 -4.74
N ILE A 82 8.95 35.79 -3.85
CA ILE A 82 8.67 36.01 -2.41
C ILE A 82 7.78 37.22 -2.24
N ARG A 83 8.16 38.36 -2.81
CA ARG A 83 7.44 39.64 -2.67
C ARG A 83 6.00 39.59 -3.16
N ILE A 84 5.70 38.81 -4.21
CA ILE A 84 4.32 38.62 -4.72
C ILE A 84 3.55 37.54 -4.00
N GLY A 85 4.10 36.96 -2.90
CA GLY A 85 3.43 35.92 -2.09
C GLY A 85 3.28 34.56 -2.78
N ARG A 86 4.11 34.24 -3.78
CA ARG A 86 4.04 32.97 -4.52
C ARG A 86 5.09 31.94 -4.09
N ALA A 87 5.91 32.23 -3.08
CA ALA A 87 7.00 31.37 -2.63
C ALA A 87 6.51 29.98 -2.22
N ARG A 88 5.45 29.89 -1.42
CA ARG A 88 4.81 28.63 -1.01
C ARG A 88 4.42 27.76 -2.20
N ALA A 89 3.65 28.31 -3.12
CA ALA A 89 3.20 27.58 -4.30
C ALA A 89 4.36 27.14 -5.19
N PHE A 90 5.38 27.99 -5.33
CA PHE A 90 6.57 27.69 -6.12
C PHE A 90 7.41 26.57 -5.51
N ILE A 91 7.57 26.54 -4.17
CA ILE A 91 8.26 25.46 -3.44
C ILE A 91 7.55 24.12 -3.66
N ILE A 92 6.21 24.08 -3.50
CA ILE A 92 5.42 22.88 -3.72
C ILE A 92 5.64 22.34 -5.14
N GLN A 93 5.52 23.21 -6.15
CA GLN A 93 5.68 22.81 -7.54
C GLN A 93 7.11 22.36 -7.90
N LEU A 94 8.13 22.97 -7.27
CA LEU A 94 9.51 22.50 -7.40
C LEU A 94 9.70 21.13 -6.76
N CYS A 95 9.14 20.89 -5.59
CA CYS A 95 9.21 19.59 -4.92
C CYS A 95 8.55 18.49 -5.75
N GLU A 96 7.36 18.74 -6.29
CA GLU A 96 6.66 17.82 -7.19
C GLU A 96 7.47 17.54 -8.47
N LEU A 97 8.05 18.58 -9.08
CA LEU A 97 8.90 18.44 -10.25
C LEU A 97 10.14 17.59 -9.94
N ILE A 98 10.80 17.84 -8.81
CA ILE A 98 11.95 17.05 -8.37
C ILE A 98 11.57 15.58 -8.21
N GLN A 99 10.44 15.27 -7.57
CA GLN A 99 9.95 13.90 -7.42
C GLN A 99 9.76 13.23 -8.78
N ARG A 100 9.10 13.90 -9.73
CA ARG A 100 8.89 13.41 -11.11
C ARG A 100 10.19 13.17 -11.87
N LEU A 101 11.21 14.02 -11.65
CA LEU A 101 12.51 13.90 -12.33
C LEU A 101 13.45 12.90 -11.64
N VAL A 102 13.29 12.63 -10.35
CA VAL A 102 14.10 11.66 -9.62
C VAL A 102 13.64 10.24 -9.93
N ILE A 103 12.33 10.00 -9.92
CA ILE A 103 11.71 8.72 -10.27
C ILE A 103 10.77 8.97 -11.45
N ASP A 104 11.23 8.64 -12.64
CA ASP A 104 10.49 8.84 -13.88
C ASP A 104 9.26 7.92 -13.98
N HIS A 105 9.45 6.69 -13.58
CA HIS A 105 8.43 5.66 -13.59
C HIS A 105 8.64 4.71 -12.41
N LEU A 106 7.58 4.44 -11.67
CA LEU A 106 7.56 3.54 -10.54
C LEU A 106 6.94 2.21 -10.98
N HIS A 107 7.67 1.12 -10.78
CA HIS A 107 7.19 -0.23 -11.03
C HIS A 107 7.04 -0.97 -9.71
N ILE A 108 5.82 -1.39 -9.39
CA ILE A 108 5.49 -2.15 -8.19
C ILE A 108 5.42 -3.63 -8.57
N VAL A 109 6.15 -4.46 -7.82
CA VAL A 109 6.27 -5.90 -8.13
C VAL A 109 5.18 -6.77 -7.50
N GLY A 110 4.18 -6.17 -6.88
CA GLY A 110 3.02 -6.86 -6.32
C GLY A 110 3.10 -7.19 -4.84
N ASP A 111 2.16 -8.01 -4.40
CA ASP A 111 1.90 -8.39 -3.02
C ASP A 111 1.70 -7.20 -2.06
N ILE A 112 0.97 -6.18 -2.55
CA ILE A 112 0.58 -5.01 -1.75
C ILE A 112 -0.34 -5.46 -0.60
N TYR A 113 -1.21 -6.43 -0.87
CA TYR A 113 -2.17 -7.01 0.07
C TYR A 113 -1.67 -8.29 0.75
N ASP A 114 -0.37 -8.43 1.03
CA ASP A 114 0.09 -9.67 1.67
C ASP A 114 -0.44 -9.77 3.12
N ARG A 115 0.24 -9.27 4.10
CA ARG A 115 -0.10 -9.50 5.53
C ARG A 115 -0.17 -8.22 6.34
N GLY A 116 0.35 -7.13 5.81
CA GLY A 116 0.40 -5.83 6.48
C GLY A 116 -0.88 -5.03 6.33
N SER A 117 -1.10 -4.08 7.23
CA SER A 117 -2.28 -3.22 7.27
C SER A 117 -2.22 -1.98 6.36
N GLY A 118 -1.07 -1.66 5.75
CA GLY A 118 -0.88 -0.41 5.00
C GLY A 118 -1.29 -0.45 3.53
N ALA A 119 -1.99 -1.49 3.05
CA ALA A 119 -2.27 -1.67 1.62
C ALA A 119 -3.11 -0.54 1.02
N VAL A 120 -4.12 -0.06 1.74
CA VAL A 120 -5.02 1.02 1.29
C VAL A 120 -4.24 2.33 1.18
N GLU A 121 -3.43 2.67 2.18
CA GLU A 121 -2.60 3.88 2.16
C GLU A 121 -1.60 3.85 1.00
N ILE A 122 -0.96 2.70 0.77
CA ILE A 122 -0.04 2.51 -0.37
C ILE A 122 -0.77 2.73 -1.69
N LEU A 123 -1.94 2.12 -1.90
CA LEU A 123 -2.71 2.28 -3.13
C LEU A 123 -3.17 3.72 -3.34
N ASP A 124 -3.63 4.38 -2.29
CA ASP A 124 -4.03 5.79 -2.35
C ASP A 124 -2.89 6.71 -2.77
N HIS A 125 -1.67 6.43 -2.35
CA HIS A 125 -0.48 7.14 -2.79
C HIS A 125 -0.12 6.80 -4.24
N LEU A 126 -0.19 5.52 -4.62
CA LEU A 126 0.11 5.08 -5.98
C LEU A 126 -0.88 5.63 -7.00
N MET A 127 -2.17 5.71 -6.65
CA MET A 127 -3.21 6.31 -7.52
C MET A 127 -2.95 7.78 -7.84
N LYS A 128 -2.26 8.51 -6.96
CA LYS A 128 -1.88 9.91 -7.16
C LYS A 128 -0.50 10.06 -7.80
N TYR A 129 0.23 8.97 -7.95
CA TYR A 129 1.59 9.03 -8.50
C TYR A 129 1.58 9.33 -10.00
N HIS A 130 2.56 10.13 -10.46
CA HIS A 130 2.57 10.67 -11.83
C HIS A 130 2.77 9.61 -12.93
N SER A 131 3.44 8.51 -12.63
CA SER A 131 3.67 7.41 -13.57
C SER A 131 3.98 6.13 -12.81
N VAL A 132 3.05 5.20 -12.79
CA VAL A 132 3.16 3.92 -12.07
C VAL A 132 2.51 2.81 -12.88
N ASP A 133 3.11 1.64 -12.82
CA ASP A 133 2.46 0.38 -13.17
C ASP A 133 2.63 -0.64 -12.04
N ILE A 134 1.68 -1.52 -11.92
CA ILE A 134 1.61 -2.50 -10.84
C ILE A 134 1.53 -3.89 -11.44
N GLN A 135 2.54 -4.70 -11.15
CA GLN A 135 2.47 -6.13 -11.33
C GLN A 135 1.73 -6.71 -10.12
N TRP A 136 0.71 -7.50 -10.34
CA TRP A 136 0.00 -8.13 -9.21
C TRP A 136 0.72 -9.40 -8.74
N GLY A 137 0.80 -9.59 -7.43
CA GLY A 137 1.23 -10.82 -6.77
C GLY A 137 0.08 -11.79 -6.54
N ASN A 138 0.35 -12.91 -5.88
CA ASN A 138 -0.69 -13.92 -5.60
C ASN A 138 -1.71 -13.42 -4.56
N HIS A 139 -1.29 -12.62 -3.58
CA HIS A 139 -2.21 -12.00 -2.63
C HIS A 139 -3.10 -10.96 -3.29
N ASP A 140 -2.54 -10.10 -4.15
CA ASP A 140 -3.31 -9.11 -4.89
C ASP A 140 -4.37 -9.77 -5.78
N LEU A 141 -4.04 -10.91 -6.41
CA LEU A 141 -4.97 -11.68 -7.23
C LEU A 141 -6.18 -12.18 -6.41
N LEU A 142 -5.96 -12.62 -5.16
CA LEU A 142 -7.05 -13.01 -4.27
C LEU A 142 -7.98 -11.84 -3.97
N TRP A 143 -7.43 -10.67 -3.71
CA TRP A 143 -8.22 -9.45 -3.48
C TRP A 143 -8.97 -9.00 -4.74
N MET A 144 -8.36 -9.08 -5.92
CA MET A 144 -9.04 -8.83 -7.19
C MET A 144 -10.20 -9.80 -7.42
N GLY A 145 -10.01 -11.08 -7.12
CA GLY A 145 -11.05 -12.10 -7.17
C GLY A 145 -12.18 -11.82 -6.18
N ALA A 146 -11.85 -11.42 -4.96
CA ALA A 146 -12.83 -11.04 -3.95
C ALA A 146 -13.64 -9.80 -4.37
N ALA A 147 -12.98 -8.75 -4.87
CA ALA A 147 -13.63 -7.56 -5.39
C ALA A 147 -14.55 -7.85 -6.60
N SER A 148 -14.24 -8.90 -7.35
CA SER A 148 -15.08 -9.38 -8.47
C SER A 148 -16.27 -10.26 -8.01
N GLY A 149 -16.43 -10.46 -6.69
CA GLY A 149 -17.52 -11.25 -6.14
C GLY A 149 -17.27 -12.78 -6.13
N GLN A 150 -16.02 -13.23 -6.30
CA GLN A 150 -15.70 -14.66 -6.23
C GLN A 150 -15.70 -15.11 -4.76
N GLU A 151 -16.70 -15.91 -4.38
CA GLU A 151 -16.95 -16.32 -2.98
C GLU A 151 -15.74 -17.00 -2.31
N SER A 152 -15.03 -17.89 -3.02
CA SER A 152 -13.85 -18.56 -2.48
C SER A 152 -12.70 -17.58 -2.24
N CYS A 153 -12.54 -16.56 -3.08
CA CYS A 153 -11.55 -15.50 -2.89
C CYS A 153 -11.94 -14.60 -1.72
N ILE A 154 -13.21 -14.24 -1.58
CA ILE A 154 -13.73 -13.49 -0.43
C ILE A 154 -13.42 -14.22 0.87
N ALA A 155 -13.76 -15.50 0.96
CA ALA A 155 -13.48 -16.29 2.16
C ALA A 155 -11.97 -16.40 2.44
N ASN A 156 -11.14 -16.53 1.41
CA ASN A 156 -9.70 -16.61 1.55
C ASN A 156 -9.10 -15.28 2.04
N VAL A 157 -9.53 -14.14 1.50
CA VAL A 157 -9.10 -12.81 1.95
C VAL A 157 -9.45 -12.62 3.44
N ILE A 158 -10.70 -12.87 3.83
CA ILE A 158 -11.12 -12.74 5.23
C ILE A 158 -10.31 -13.67 6.14
N ARG A 159 -10.04 -14.92 5.71
CA ARG A 159 -9.24 -15.88 6.47
C ARG A 159 -7.80 -15.38 6.67
N ILE A 160 -7.19 -14.84 5.64
CA ILE A 160 -5.82 -14.29 5.73
C ILE A 160 -5.82 -13.10 6.70
N CYS A 161 -6.78 -12.17 6.56
CA CYS A 161 -6.89 -11.03 7.46
C CYS A 161 -7.10 -11.47 8.92
N ALA A 162 -7.97 -12.45 9.18
CA ALA A 162 -8.19 -13.01 10.51
C ALA A 162 -6.92 -13.68 11.08
N ARG A 163 -6.19 -14.44 10.25
CA ARG A 163 -4.97 -15.11 10.68
C ARG A 163 -3.87 -14.15 11.11
N TYR A 164 -3.75 -13.02 10.44
CA TYR A 164 -2.66 -12.05 10.66
C TYR A 164 -3.09 -10.81 11.45
N GLY A 165 -4.28 -10.83 12.07
CA GLY A 165 -4.77 -9.73 12.89
C GLY A 165 -4.97 -8.43 12.09
N ASN A 166 -5.48 -8.55 10.87
CA ASN A 166 -5.63 -7.43 9.94
C ASN A 166 -7.07 -7.26 9.45
N LEU A 167 -8.04 -7.57 10.31
CA LEU A 167 -9.47 -7.40 9.99
C LEU A 167 -9.86 -5.93 9.86
N GLU A 168 -9.15 -5.02 10.52
CA GLU A 168 -9.34 -3.56 10.42
C GLU A 168 -9.27 -3.06 8.98
N THR A 169 -8.40 -3.65 8.15
CA THR A 169 -8.35 -3.31 6.72
C THR A 169 -9.69 -3.57 6.02
N LEU A 170 -10.42 -4.61 6.40
CA LEU A 170 -11.74 -4.90 5.84
C LEU A 170 -12.82 -4.00 6.44
N GLU A 171 -12.81 -3.79 7.75
CA GLU A 171 -13.88 -3.09 8.47
C GLU A 171 -13.73 -1.58 8.36
N ASP A 172 -12.56 -1.03 8.68
CA ASP A 172 -12.33 0.41 8.75
C ASP A 172 -12.00 1.01 7.38
N ASP A 173 -11.09 0.39 6.62
CA ASP A 173 -10.66 0.94 5.33
C ASP A 173 -11.69 0.71 4.22
N TYR A 174 -12.33 -0.47 4.20
CA TYR A 174 -13.30 -0.83 3.15
C TYR A 174 -14.76 -0.83 3.61
N GLY A 175 -15.04 -0.63 4.90
CA GLY A 175 -16.39 -0.57 5.45
C GLY A 175 -17.15 -1.90 5.36
N ILE A 176 -16.46 -3.02 5.36
CA ILE A 176 -17.06 -4.36 5.27
C ILE A 176 -17.50 -4.81 6.65
N ASN A 177 -18.80 -5.05 6.84
CA ASN A 177 -19.34 -5.49 8.12
C ASN A 177 -19.07 -6.98 8.36
N LEU A 178 -18.20 -7.32 9.31
CA LEU A 178 -17.88 -8.69 9.71
C LEU A 178 -18.70 -9.21 10.90
N MET A 179 -19.59 -8.41 11.49
CA MET A 179 -20.45 -8.83 12.61
C MET A 179 -21.26 -10.12 12.33
N PRO A 180 -21.79 -10.37 11.13
CA PRO A 180 -22.47 -11.65 10.86
C PRO A 180 -21.55 -12.86 11.01
N LEU A 181 -20.28 -12.75 10.60
CA LEU A 181 -19.27 -13.80 10.78
C LEU A 181 -18.91 -13.98 12.26
N ALA A 182 -18.72 -12.88 12.99
CA ALA A 182 -18.43 -12.93 14.42
C ALA A 182 -19.53 -13.61 15.21
N ASN A 183 -20.79 -13.22 14.99
CA ASN A 183 -21.94 -13.85 15.64
C ASN A 183 -22.05 -15.35 15.31
N PHE A 184 -21.93 -15.71 14.04
CA PHE A 184 -21.93 -17.11 13.61
C PHE A 184 -20.81 -17.91 14.28
N ALA A 185 -19.61 -17.35 14.36
CA ALA A 185 -18.45 -18.00 14.96
C ALA A 185 -18.63 -18.22 16.47
N LEU A 186 -19.13 -17.20 17.19
CA LEU A 186 -19.41 -17.28 18.62
C LEU A 186 -20.49 -18.29 18.96
N GLU A 187 -21.56 -18.37 18.17
CA GLU A 187 -22.62 -19.36 18.35
C GLU A 187 -22.15 -20.78 18.03
N THR A 188 -21.48 -20.96 16.89
CA THR A 188 -21.09 -22.29 16.40
C THR A 188 -19.96 -22.92 17.20
N TYR A 189 -19.02 -22.11 17.66
CA TYR A 189 -17.83 -22.56 18.40
C TYR A 189 -17.82 -22.05 19.85
N ALA A 190 -19.00 -21.97 20.49
CA ALA A 190 -19.14 -21.44 21.85
C ALA A 190 -18.18 -22.11 22.84
N ASP A 191 -18.15 -23.45 22.84
CA ASP A 191 -17.36 -24.29 23.75
C ASP A 191 -15.99 -24.70 23.20
N ASP A 192 -15.63 -24.27 21.98
CA ASP A 192 -14.37 -24.64 21.34
C ASP A 192 -13.29 -23.56 21.62
N PRO A 193 -12.14 -23.92 22.20
CA PRO A 193 -11.06 -22.95 22.46
C PRO A 193 -10.37 -22.45 21.18
N CYS A 194 -10.53 -23.11 20.05
CA CYS A 194 -9.97 -22.77 18.74
C CYS A 194 -8.44 -22.56 18.75
N GLU A 195 -7.69 -23.25 19.60
CA GLU A 195 -6.23 -23.04 19.82
C GLU A 195 -5.38 -23.20 18.55
N LEU A 196 -5.80 -24.01 17.57
CA LEU A 196 -5.10 -24.18 16.31
C LEU A 196 -5.28 -23.00 15.33
N PHE A 197 -6.18 -22.06 15.68
CA PHE A 197 -6.50 -20.89 14.86
C PHE A 197 -5.97 -19.58 15.48
N ASN A 198 -4.84 -19.67 16.16
CA ASN A 198 -4.18 -18.50 16.76
C ASN A 198 -3.94 -17.39 15.73
N VAL A 199 -4.13 -16.16 16.18
CA VAL A 199 -3.88 -14.97 15.38
C VAL A 199 -2.40 -14.60 15.48
N GLN A 200 -1.77 -14.30 14.36
CA GLN A 200 -0.38 -13.88 14.27
C GLN A 200 -0.32 -12.37 14.09
N TYR A 201 -0.27 -11.62 15.18
CA TYR A 201 -0.15 -10.18 15.12
C TYR A 201 1.26 -9.75 14.70
N HIS A 202 1.33 -8.77 13.80
CA HIS A 202 2.57 -8.12 13.41
C HIS A 202 2.63 -6.72 14.06
N GLY A 203 3.49 -6.54 15.06
CA GLY A 203 3.70 -5.28 15.76
C GLY A 203 3.50 -5.40 17.27
N ASP A 204 3.75 -4.31 17.99
CA ASP A 204 3.43 -4.18 19.42
C ASP A 204 1.89 -4.12 19.58
N SER A 205 1.25 -5.26 19.56
CA SER A 205 -0.16 -5.37 19.90
C SER A 205 -0.29 -5.25 21.41
N ASP A 206 -0.22 -4.04 21.92
CA ASP A 206 -0.62 -3.76 23.28
C ASP A 206 -2.13 -3.99 23.40
N ALA A 207 -2.45 -5.17 23.91
CA ALA A 207 -3.68 -5.49 24.60
C ALA A 207 -4.99 -5.45 23.82
N LEU A 208 -5.13 -6.35 22.83
CA LEU A 208 -6.46 -6.94 22.61
C LEU A 208 -6.92 -7.59 23.91
N SER A 209 -8.16 -7.35 24.32
CA SER A 209 -8.70 -8.08 25.45
C SER A 209 -8.76 -9.57 25.11
N ARG A 210 -8.63 -10.46 26.09
CA ARG A 210 -8.77 -11.93 25.87
C ARG A 210 -10.06 -12.31 25.12
N ILE A 211 -11.08 -11.48 25.23
CA ILE A 211 -12.38 -11.70 24.57
C ILE A 211 -12.27 -11.41 23.07
N GLU A 212 -11.57 -10.35 22.69
CA GLU A 212 -11.34 -10.00 21.28
C GLU A 212 -10.49 -11.05 20.60
N GLU A 213 -9.37 -11.46 21.22
CA GLU A 213 -8.51 -12.53 20.71
C GLU A 213 -9.29 -13.84 20.50
N GLN A 214 -10.10 -14.29 21.48
CA GLN A 214 -10.93 -15.48 21.35
C GLN A 214 -11.97 -15.34 20.24
N THR A 215 -12.52 -14.18 20.03
CA THR A 215 -13.49 -13.92 18.96
C THR A 215 -12.82 -14.03 17.61
N GLU A 216 -11.66 -13.45 17.44
CA GLU A 216 -10.89 -13.56 16.20
C GLU A 216 -10.45 -14.99 15.88
N MET A 217 -10.01 -15.76 16.88
CA MET A 217 -9.69 -17.18 16.71
C MET A 217 -10.91 -17.99 16.24
N LYS A 218 -12.09 -17.73 16.79
CA LYS A 218 -13.34 -18.37 16.37
C LYS A 218 -13.75 -17.95 14.95
N MET A 219 -13.61 -16.66 14.62
CA MET A 219 -13.84 -16.15 13.28
C MET A 219 -12.86 -16.77 12.27
N HIS A 220 -11.58 -16.88 12.62
CA HIS A 220 -10.57 -17.53 11.78
C HIS A 220 -10.95 -18.99 11.50
N LYS A 221 -11.37 -19.76 12.51
CA LYS A 221 -11.87 -21.13 12.32
C LYS A 221 -13.10 -21.16 11.43
N ALA A 222 -14.10 -20.34 11.72
CA ALA A 222 -15.35 -20.30 10.97
C ALA A 222 -15.10 -20.03 9.48
N ILE A 223 -14.33 -18.98 9.17
CA ILE A 223 -14.05 -18.62 7.78
C ILE A 223 -13.18 -19.65 7.06
N SER A 224 -12.27 -20.33 7.77
CA SER A 224 -11.47 -21.42 7.20
C SER A 224 -12.35 -22.58 6.75
N VAL A 225 -13.33 -22.98 7.58
CA VAL A 225 -14.29 -24.03 7.22
C VAL A 225 -15.18 -23.59 6.05
N ILE A 226 -15.64 -22.35 6.05
CA ILE A 226 -16.42 -21.77 4.94
C ILE A 226 -15.62 -21.80 3.65
N GLN A 227 -14.36 -21.37 3.69
CA GLN A 227 -13.44 -21.38 2.55
C GLN A 227 -13.32 -22.80 1.95
N PHE A 228 -13.02 -23.80 2.77
CA PHE A 228 -12.87 -25.18 2.29
C PHE A 228 -14.16 -25.71 1.63
N LYS A 229 -15.33 -25.38 2.18
CA LYS A 229 -16.61 -25.75 1.57
C LYS A 229 -16.81 -25.08 0.21
N LEU A 230 -16.53 -23.79 0.10
CA LEU A 230 -16.65 -23.02 -1.15
C LEU A 230 -15.66 -23.50 -2.22
N GLU A 231 -14.42 -23.77 -1.83
CA GLU A 231 -13.41 -24.31 -2.74
C GLU A 231 -13.79 -25.72 -3.23
N GLY A 232 -14.27 -26.59 -2.34
CA GLY A 232 -14.76 -27.91 -2.70
C GLY A 232 -15.94 -27.87 -3.67
N GLN A 233 -16.86 -26.92 -3.49
CA GLN A 233 -17.98 -26.69 -4.42
C GLN A 233 -17.47 -26.14 -5.77
N LEU A 234 -16.48 -25.25 -5.76
CA LEU A 234 -15.87 -24.70 -6.97
C LEU A 234 -15.20 -25.81 -7.79
N ILE A 235 -14.40 -26.66 -7.15
CA ILE A 235 -13.71 -27.79 -7.80
C ILE A 235 -14.74 -28.71 -8.47
N LYS A 236 -15.82 -29.04 -7.78
CA LYS A 236 -16.89 -29.88 -8.33
C LYS A 236 -17.61 -29.21 -9.51
N ARG A 237 -17.80 -27.88 -9.49
CA ARG A 237 -18.43 -27.14 -10.61
C ARG A 237 -17.49 -26.95 -11.80
N ARG A 238 -16.18 -27.02 -11.60
CA ARG A 238 -15.16 -26.72 -12.60
C ARG A 238 -14.15 -27.87 -12.74
N PRO A 239 -14.59 -29.06 -13.22
CA PRO A 239 -13.70 -30.20 -13.43
C PRO A 239 -12.59 -29.92 -14.45
N ASP A 240 -12.78 -28.92 -15.33
CA ASP A 240 -11.77 -28.43 -16.25
C ASP A 240 -10.52 -27.86 -15.56
N PHE A 241 -10.61 -27.47 -14.28
CA PHE A 241 -9.46 -27.04 -13.48
C PHE A 241 -8.55 -28.20 -13.03
N LYS A 242 -9.03 -29.44 -13.09
CA LYS A 242 -8.29 -30.65 -12.69
C LYS A 242 -7.71 -30.54 -11.26
N MET A 243 -8.54 -30.07 -10.32
CA MET A 243 -8.13 -29.81 -8.95
C MET A 243 -8.71 -30.82 -7.94
N GLU A 244 -9.23 -31.95 -8.39
CA GLU A 244 -9.84 -33.00 -7.55
C GLU A 244 -8.84 -33.55 -6.53
N SER A 245 -7.53 -33.54 -6.85
CA SER A 245 -6.47 -33.95 -5.93
C SER A 245 -6.35 -33.08 -4.67
N ARG A 246 -7.01 -31.93 -4.63
CA ARG A 246 -7.07 -31.04 -3.45
C ARG A 246 -8.25 -31.38 -2.51
N LEU A 247 -9.14 -32.26 -2.90
CA LEU A 247 -10.23 -32.75 -2.05
C LEU A 247 -9.71 -33.91 -1.18
N LEU A 248 -9.02 -33.59 -0.11
CA LEU A 248 -8.31 -34.56 0.74
C LEU A 248 -8.99 -34.79 2.10
N LEU A 249 -9.97 -33.98 2.49
CA LEU A 249 -10.57 -34.05 3.83
C LEU A 249 -11.22 -35.41 4.15
N ASP A 250 -11.78 -36.08 3.17
CA ASP A 250 -12.37 -37.41 3.28
C ASP A 250 -11.33 -38.54 3.23
N LYS A 251 -10.09 -38.24 2.95
CA LYS A 251 -8.96 -39.16 2.85
C LYS A 251 -8.03 -39.11 4.07
N ILE A 252 -8.34 -38.25 5.03
CA ILE A 252 -7.56 -38.12 6.27
C ILE A 252 -8.07 -39.16 7.29
N ASN A 253 -7.14 -39.93 7.83
CA ASN A 253 -7.41 -40.78 8.99
C ASN A 253 -6.79 -40.11 10.24
N PRO A 254 -7.61 -39.43 11.07
CA PRO A 254 -7.12 -38.74 12.24
C PRO A 254 -6.62 -39.66 13.35
N GLU A 255 -7.08 -40.94 13.39
CA GLU A 255 -6.63 -41.90 14.40
C GLU A 255 -5.22 -42.39 14.14
N GLU A 256 -4.86 -42.59 12.88
CA GLU A 256 -3.54 -43.03 12.44
C GLU A 256 -2.60 -41.87 12.05
N GLY A 257 -3.10 -40.63 12.00
CA GLY A 257 -2.34 -39.45 11.55
C GLY A 257 -1.90 -39.60 10.10
N THR A 258 -2.73 -40.16 9.24
CA THR A 258 -2.37 -40.44 7.84
C THR A 258 -3.33 -39.79 6.86
N VAL A 259 -2.89 -39.56 5.65
CA VAL A 259 -3.70 -39.10 4.52
C VAL A 259 -3.39 -39.94 3.28
N GLU A 260 -4.43 -40.37 2.56
CA GLU A 260 -4.26 -41.07 1.29
C GLU A 260 -4.20 -40.09 0.11
N VAL A 261 -3.08 -40.06 -0.60
CA VAL A 261 -2.87 -39.25 -1.80
C VAL A 261 -2.40 -40.15 -2.94
N ASP A 262 -3.14 -40.20 -4.02
CA ASP A 262 -2.84 -40.99 -5.22
C ASP A 262 -2.50 -42.47 -4.94
N GLY A 263 -3.21 -43.08 -3.97
CA GLY A 263 -3.00 -44.47 -3.56
C GLY A 263 -1.79 -44.68 -2.65
N CYS A 264 -1.14 -43.64 -2.21
CA CYS A 264 -0.07 -43.69 -1.21
C CYS A 264 -0.57 -43.15 0.13
N CYS A 265 -0.31 -43.91 1.20
CA CYS A 265 -0.58 -43.44 2.55
C CYS A 265 0.61 -42.62 3.05
N LEU A 266 0.38 -41.36 3.37
CA LEU A 266 1.38 -40.43 3.86
C LEU A 266 1.08 -40.07 5.31
N LEU A 267 2.11 -39.86 6.12
CA LEU A 267 1.95 -39.30 7.46
C LEU A 267 1.44 -37.86 7.35
N TYR A 268 0.34 -37.59 8.04
CA TYR A 268 -0.17 -36.23 8.17
C TYR A 268 0.51 -35.57 9.39
N THR A 269 1.26 -34.52 9.16
CA THR A 269 1.83 -33.70 10.21
C THR A 269 1.14 -32.33 10.21
N SER A 270 0.78 -31.84 11.41
CA SER A 270 0.05 -30.58 11.59
C SER A 270 0.84 -29.32 11.20
N ASP A 271 2.09 -29.48 10.80
CA ASP A 271 2.99 -28.36 10.45
C ASP A 271 3.03 -28.04 8.94
N ALA A 272 2.11 -28.56 8.17
CA ALA A 272 2.01 -28.31 6.74
C ALA A 272 1.02 -27.17 6.41
#